data_744deeb4392f70e1e824f21b84340c8c
#
_entry.id   744deeb4392f70e1e824f21b84340c8c
#
_cell.length_a   1.000
_cell.length_b   1.000
_cell.length_c   1.000
_cell.angle_alpha   90.00
_cell.angle_beta   90.00
_cell.angle_gamma   90.00
#
_symmetry.space_group_name_H-M   'P 1'
#
loop_
_entity.id
_entity.type
_entity.pdbx_description
1 polymer ?
#
loop_
_entity_poly.entity_id
_entity_poly.type
_entity_poly.pdbx_seq_one_letter_code
_entity_poly.pdbx_strand_id
1 'polypeptide(L)'
;FKLEKPKQINNTEWTDVYYDKSNNFENFTYNNANQILFKSKKLSKYKINDLILFEKNNLIVSDQKGNIIIYSIKDKKIISKFNFYKKRFKKIEKKLNLILENNIIYVSDNLGYLYSYNYKENKVNWAKNYKIPFRSNLKISKNKIFAANVNNNLIILDKKTGSVLKLIPTEE
;
A
#
# COMPACT_ATOMS: atom_id res chain seq x y z
N PHE A 1 29.39 -9.96 -27.42
CA PHE A 1 28.38 -9.83 -26.34
C PHE A 1 26.99 -9.98 -26.97
N LYS A 2 26.30 -11.09 -26.73
CA LYS A 2 24.87 -11.24 -27.04
C LYS A 2 24.08 -10.66 -25.87
N LEU A 3 23.49 -9.48 -26.03
CA LEU A 3 22.50 -8.94 -25.09
C LEU A 3 21.23 -9.79 -25.25
N GLU A 4 20.97 -10.69 -24.29
CA GLU A 4 19.68 -11.37 -24.19
C GLU A 4 18.67 -10.35 -23.65
N LYS A 5 17.66 -10.04 -24.45
CA LYS A 5 16.54 -9.23 -23.97
C LYS A 5 15.74 -10.04 -22.96
N PRO A 6 15.43 -9.49 -21.77
CA PRO A 6 14.58 -10.16 -20.82
C PRO A 6 13.22 -10.50 -21.45
N LYS A 7 12.65 -11.64 -21.06
CA LYS A 7 11.33 -12.05 -21.54
C LYS A 7 10.27 -11.03 -21.15
N GLN A 8 9.36 -10.77 -22.08
CA GLN A 8 8.19 -9.94 -21.78
C GLN A 8 7.28 -10.68 -20.81
N ILE A 9 6.76 -9.96 -19.82
CA ILE A 9 5.76 -10.47 -18.88
C ILE A 9 4.42 -9.76 -19.08
N ASN A 10 3.34 -10.45 -18.78
CA ASN A 10 2.04 -9.83 -18.63
C ASN A 10 1.94 -9.26 -17.23
N ASN A 11 2.02 -7.93 -17.12
CA ASN A 11 1.83 -7.25 -15.86
C ASN A 11 0.34 -7.26 -15.49
N THR A 12 0.00 -7.96 -14.40
CA THR A 12 -1.38 -8.12 -13.94
C THR A 12 -1.64 -7.51 -12.57
N GLU A 13 -0.60 -7.02 -11.88
CA GLU A 13 -0.72 -6.51 -10.52
C GLU A 13 0.21 -5.32 -10.29
N TRP A 14 -0.19 -4.41 -9.37
CA TRP A 14 0.59 -3.28 -8.90
C TRP A 14 0.47 -3.20 -7.39
N THR A 15 1.39 -3.84 -6.68
CA THR A 15 1.27 -4.10 -5.24
C THR A 15 2.11 -3.18 -4.35
N ASP A 16 2.97 -2.38 -4.96
CA ASP A 16 3.89 -1.43 -4.30
C ASP A 16 3.83 -0.07 -5.03
N VAL A 17 4.40 0.96 -4.45
CA VAL A 17 4.52 2.31 -5.04
C VAL A 17 5.22 2.27 -6.41
N TYR A 18 6.24 1.44 -6.53
CA TYR A 18 7.03 1.27 -7.75
C TYR A 18 6.79 -0.09 -8.41
N TYR A 19 5.51 -0.48 -8.55
CA TYR A 19 5.06 -1.70 -9.19
C TYR A 19 5.08 -2.92 -8.24
N ASP A 20 6.24 -3.42 -7.85
CA ASP A 20 6.40 -4.57 -6.97
C ASP A 20 7.58 -4.42 -6.00
N LYS A 21 7.94 -5.51 -5.34
CA LYS A 21 9.03 -5.56 -4.34
C LYS A 21 10.41 -5.21 -4.90
N SER A 22 10.64 -5.41 -6.19
CA SER A 22 11.94 -5.18 -6.83
C SER A 22 12.21 -3.72 -7.12
N ASN A 23 11.19 -2.87 -7.12
CA ASN A 23 11.21 -1.50 -7.63
C ASN A 23 11.63 -1.42 -9.11
N ASN A 24 11.51 -2.51 -9.83
CA ASN A 24 11.93 -2.61 -11.22
C ASN A 24 10.70 -2.84 -12.09
N PHE A 25 10.57 -2.05 -13.14
CA PHE A 25 9.65 -2.38 -14.23
C PHE A 25 10.33 -3.43 -15.10
N GLU A 26 9.76 -4.60 -15.14
CA GLU A 26 10.15 -5.59 -16.14
C GLU A 26 9.57 -5.22 -17.50
N ASN A 27 10.11 -5.80 -18.56
CA ASN A 27 9.53 -5.63 -19.89
C ASN A 27 8.14 -6.22 -19.93
N PHE A 28 7.12 -5.40 -20.15
CA PHE A 28 5.74 -5.85 -20.29
C PHE A 28 5.24 -5.67 -21.72
N THR A 29 4.29 -6.49 -22.11
CA THR A 29 3.65 -6.37 -23.43
C THR A 29 2.63 -5.22 -23.38
N TYR A 30 2.79 -4.25 -24.27
CA TYR A 30 1.82 -3.18 -24.48
C TYR A 30 1.09 -3.42 -25.81
N ASN A 31 -0.20 -3.71 -25.74
CA ASN A 31 -1.04 -4.02 -26.90
C ASN A 31 -1.64 -2.78 -27.58
N ASN A 32 -1.02 -1.63 -27.40
CA ASN A 32 -1.37 -0.36 -28.06
C ASN A 32 -2.87 0.01 -28.05
N ALA A 33 -3.58 -0.34 -27.00
CA ALA A 33 -4.96 0.05 -26.82
C ALA A 33 -5.04 1.42 -26.13
N ASN A 34 -4.94 2.50 -26.91
CA ASN A 34 -5.15 3.87 -26.41
C ASN A 34 -6.64 4.14 -26.13
N GLN A 35 -7.28 3.22 -25.39
CA GLN A 35 -8.69 3.30 -25.07
C GLN A 35 -8.88 3.37 -23.56
N ILE A 36 -9.84 4.16 -23.12
CA ILE A 36 -10.31 4.13 -21.74
C ILE A 36 -11.11 2.84 -21.56
N LEU A 37 -10.47 1.82 -21.02
CA LEU A 37 -11.12 0.52 -20.75
C LEU A 37 -12.15 0.61 -19.64
N PHE A 38 -11.96 1.57 -18.72
CA PHE A 38 -12.76 1.64 -17.51
C PHE A 38 -12.79 3.06 -16.92
N LYS A 39 -13.97 3.50 -16.48
CA LYS A 39 -14.17 4.74 -15.73
C LYS A 39 -15.08 4.46 -14.53
N SER A 40 -14.56 4.66 -13.32
CA SER A 40 -15.36 4.53 -12.10
C SER A 40 -16.21 5.79 -11.84
N LYS A 41 -17.28 5.64 -11.05
CA LYS A 41 -17.86 6.76 -10.33
C LYS A 41 -16.90 7.25 -9.26
N LYS A 42 -17.17 8.44 -8.66
CA LYS A 42 -16.38 8.99 -7.56
C LYS A 42 -16.29 7.99 -6.39
N LEU A 43 -15.09 7.53 -6.05
CA LEU A 43 -14.87 6.51 -5.01
C LEU A 43 -14.95 7.08 -3.60
N SER A 44 -14.60 8.35 -3.40
CA SER A 44 -14.70 9.05 -2.12
C SER A 44 -15.19 10.48 -2.30
N LYS A 45 -15.88 11.02 -1.29
CA LYS A 45 -16.17 12.45 -1.19
C LYS A 45 -14.96 13.29 -0.79
N TYR A 46 -13.92 12.66 -0.28
CA TYR A 46 -12.65 13.29 0.10
C TYR A 46 -11.61 13.11 -1.00
N LYS A 47 -10.54 13.90 -0.93
CA LYS A 47 -9.41 13.76 -1.85
C LYS A 47 -8.77 12.40 -1.67
N ILE A 48 -8.59 11.68 -2.78
CA ILE A 48 -7.88 10.40 -2.83
C ILE A 48 -6.37 10.69 -2.81
N ASN A 49 -5.61 9.86 -2.12
CA ASN A 49 -4.16 9.88 -2.15
C ASN A 49 -3.65 9.35 -3.50
N ASP A 50 -2.46 9.79 -3.89
CA ASP A 50 -1.93 9.53 -5.25
C ASP A 50 -1.57 8.06 -5.50
N LEU A 51 -1.34 7.28 -4.42
CA LEU A 51 -1.02 5.87 -4.53
C LEU A 51 -2.25 5.03 -4.83
N ILE A 52 -2.20 4.33 -5.95
CA ILE A 52 -3.21 3.33 -6.35
C ILE A 52 -2.52 1.98 -6.44
N LEU A 53 -3.04 0.99 -5.73
CA LEU A 53 -2.59 -0.39 -5.83
C LEU A 53 -3.61 -1.22 -6.60
N PHE A 54 -3.14 -2.31 -7.22
CA PHE A 54 -3.97 -3.20 -8.02
C PHE A 54 -3.60 -4.66 -7.80
N GLU A 55 -4.58 -5.47 -7.44
CA GLU A 55 -4.44 -6.93 -7.27
C GLU A 55 -5.75 -7.63 -7.65
N LYS A 56 -5.69 -8.69 -8.45
CA LYS A 56 -6.83 -9.58 -8.74
C LYS A 56 -8.11 -8.83 -9.15
N ASN A 57 -7.99 -7.88 -10.08
CA ASN A 57 -9.08 -7.02 -10.54
C ASN A 57 -9.65 -6.05 -9.49
N ASN A 58 -8.95 -5.84 -8.39
CA ASN A 58 -9.34 -4.86 -7.37
C ASN A 58 -8.39 -3.67 -7.38
N LEU A 59 -8.97 -2.46 -7.47
CA LEU A 59 -8.26 -1.22 -7.20
C LEU A 59 -8.33 -0.92 -5.72
N ILE A 60 -7.19 -0.60 -5.12
CA ILE A 60 -7.08 -0.23 -3.71
C ILE A 60 -6.57 1.20 -3.66
N VAL A 61 -7.38 2.08 -3.08
CA VAL A 61 -7.06 3.49 -2.91
C VAL A 61 -7.31 3.92 -1.48
N SER A 62 -6.66 5.01 -1.07
CA SER A 62 -6.94 5.64 0.22
C SER A 62 -7.29 7.11 0.06
N ASP A 63 -7.98 7.69 1.03
CA ASP A 63 -8.30 9.10 1.05
C ASP A 63 -7.73 9.84 2.28
N GLN A 64 -7.77 11.17 2.26
CA GLN A 64 -7.24 12.03 3.33
C GLN A 64 -7.93 11.85 4.69
N LYS A 65 -9.08 11.16 4.75
CA LYS A 65 -9.72 10.80 6.01
C LYS A 65 -9.29 9.44 6.54
N GLY A 66 -8.38 8.76 5.82
CA GLY A 66 -7.84 7.46 6.19
C GLY A 66 -8.77 6.29 5.84
N ASN A 67 -9.70 6.50 4.93
CA ASN A 67 -10.46 5.39 4.37
C ASN A 67 -9.58 4.63 3.37
N ILE A 68 -9.58 3.31 3.47
CA ILE A 68 -9.08 2.39 2.46
C ILE A 68 -10.30 1.89 1.71
N ILE A 69 -10.29 2.04 0.39
CA ILE A 69 -11.42 1.74 -0.48
C ILE A 69 -10.96 0.69 -1.48
N ILE A 70 -11.68 -0.42 -1.52
CA ILE A 70 -11.45 -1.52 -2.45
C ILE A 70 -12.56 -1.48 -3.49
N TYR A 71 -12.20 -1.27 -4.74
CA TYR A 71 -13.12 -1.23 -5.86
C TYR A 71 -12.87 -2.41 -6.80
N SER A 72 -13.86 -3.26 -7.01
CA SER A 72 -13.81 -4.34 -7.99
C SER A 72 -14.08 -3.79 -9.39
N ILE A 73 -13.10 -3.94 -10.28
CA ILE A 73 -13.26 -3.59 -11.71
C ILE A 73 -14.25 -4.54 -12.37
N LYS A 74 -14.19 -5.83 -12.02
CA LYS A 74 -15.09 -6.86 -12.53
C LYS A 74 -16.56 -6.55 -12.20
N ASP A 75 -16.84 -6.26 -10.94
CA ASP A 75 -18.21 -6.02 -10.45
C ASP A 75 -18.64 -4.56 -10.59
N LYS A 76 -17.73 -3.67 -11.00
CA LYS A 76 -17.94 -2.23 -11.17
C LYS A 76 -18.51 -1.54 -9.91
N LYS A 77 -18.09 -1.99 -8.71
CA LYS A 77 -18.58 -1.45 -7.43
C LYS A 77 -17.50 -1.45 -6.34
N ILE A 78 -17.72 -0.64 -5.31
CA ILE A 78 -16.93 -0.69 -4.08
C ILE A 78 -17.34 -1.96 -3.33
N ILE A 79 -16.38 -2.84 -3.09
CA ILE A 79 -16.60 -4.10 -2.36
C ILE A 79 -16.23 -4.00 -0.89
N SER A 80 -15.35 -3.07 -0.53
CA SER A 80 -14.99 -2.81 0.87
C SER A 80 -14.60 -1.35 1.06
N LYS A 81 -14.96 -0.80 2.21
CA LYS A 81 -14.49 0.50 2.68
C LYS A 81 -14.19 0.40 4.16
N PHE A 82 -12.93 0.54 4.50
CA PHE A 82 -12.43 0.40 5.85
C PHE A 82 -11.81 1.71 6.35
N ASN A 83 -12.03 2.04 7.63
CA ASN A 83 -11.36 3.16 8.29
C ASN A 83 -10.89 2.71 9.68
N PHE A 84 -9.58 2.74 9.90
CA PHE A 84 -8.94 2.35 11.15
C PHE A 84 -9.14 3.37 12.28
N TYR A 85 -9.39 4.65 11.93
CA TYR A 85 -9.23 5.74 12.87
C TYR A 85 -10.48 5.99 13.72
N LYS A 86 -10.27 6.15 15.04
CA LYS A 86 -11.31 6.54 15.99
C LYS A 86 -11.75 8.00 15.79
N LYS A 87 -12.90 8.38 16.37
CA LYS A 87 -13.50 9.73 16.27
C LYS A 87 -12.52 10.88 16.58
N ARG A 88 -11.61 10.70 17.57
CA ARG A 88 -10.61 11.71 17.96
C ARG A 88 -9.68 12.17 16.84
N PHE A 89 -9.45 11.31 15.86
CA PHE A 89 -8.59 11.63 14.70
C PHE A 89 -9.38 12.15 13.49
N LYS A 90 -10.69 12.37 13.60
CA LYS A 90 -11.56 12.72 12.46
C LYS A 90 -11.14 14.01 11.74
N LYS A 91 -10.62 15.00 12.48
CA LYS A 91 -10.21 16.31 11.94
C LYS A 91 -8.83 16.26 11.26
N ILE A 92 -7.96 15.35 11.66
CA ILE A 92 -6.59 15.26 11.16
C ILE A 92 -6.60 14.62 9.78
N GLU A 93 -5.84 15.21 8.86
CA GLU A 93 -5.56 14.60 7.55
C GLU A 93 -4.58 13.45 7.70
N LYS A 94 -4.87 12.31 7.04
CA LYS A 94 -4.02 11.13 7.05
C LYS A 94 -3.27 11.03 5.74
N LYS A 95 -1.95 10.87 5.86
CA LYS A 95 -1.08 10.48 4.76
C LYS A 95 -0.76 9.00 4.97
N LEU A 96 -1.30 8.15 4.10
CA LEU A 96 -1.14 6.71 4.19
C LEU A 96 -0.14 6.22 3.16
N ASN A 97 0.82 5.42 3.62
CA ASN A 97 1.69 4.63 2.75
C ASN A 97 1.18 3.19 2.79
N LEU A 98 0.88 2.65 1.63
CA LEU A 98 0.28 1.33 1.47
C LEU A 98 1.24 0.40 0.75
N ILE A 99 1.29 -0.86 1.18
CA ILE A 99 1.88 -1.95 0.41
C ILE A 99 0.99 -3.19 0.52
N LEU A 100 0.89 -3.94 -0.55
CA LEU A 100 -0.04 -5.05 -0.67
C LEU A 100 0.71 -6.36 -0.88
N GLU A 101 0.30 -7.40 -0.16
CA GLU A 101 0.77 -8.76 -0.35
C GLU A 101 -0.32 -9.77 0.02
N ASN A 102 -0.74 -10.59 -0.93
CA ASN A 102 -1.67 -11.71 -0.70
C ASN A 102 -2.97 -11.30 0.03
N ASN A 103 -3.69 -10.30 -0.49
CA ASN A 103 -4.91 -9.70 0.09
C ASN A 103 -4.70 -8.98 1.43
N ILE A 104 -3.47 -8.82 1.90
CA ILE A 104 -3.14 -8.08 3.12
C ILE A 104 -2.54 -6.74 2.74
N ILE A 105 -3.15 -5.66 3.22
CA ILE A 105 -2.66 -4.31 3.08
C ILE A 105 -1.92 -3.94 4.37
N TYR A 106 -0.65 -3.61 4.27
CA TYR A 106 0.12 -2.99 5.35
C TYR A 106 0.09 -1.48 5.15
N VAL A 107 -0.23 -0.79 6.21
CA VAL A 107 -0.48 0.66 6.17
C VAL A 107 0.31 1.35 7.25
N SER A 108 1.18 2.28 6.87
CA SER A 108 1.77 3.24 7.80
C SER A 108 1.21 4.63 7.57
N ASP A 109 1.24 5.46 8.60
CA ASP A 109 0.68 6.80 8.56
C ASP A 109 1.55 7.88 9.20
N ASN A 110 1.11 9.13 9.02
CA ASN A 110 1.72 10.31 9.62
C ASN A 110 1.35 10.54 11.10
N LEU A 111 0.67 9.59 11.75
CA LEU A 111 0.34 9.62 13.17
C LEU A 111 1.15 8.60 13.98
N GLY A 112 2.03 7.84 13.31
CA GLY A 112 2.87 6.82 13.91
C GLY A 112 2.20 5.45 14.04
N TYR A 113 1.05 5.23 13.41
CA TYR A 113 0.45 3.91 13.34
C TYR A 113 0.99 3.12 12.16
N LEU A 114 1.16 1.83 12.38
CA LEU A 114 1.29 0.84 11.33
C LEU A 114 0.36 -0.31 11.66
N TYR A 115 -0.40 -0.78 10.68
CA TYR A 115 -1.35 -1.87 10.85
C TYR A 115 -1.40 -2.78 9.61
N SER A 116 -1.85 -4.00 9.84
CA SER A 116 -2.07 -5.03 8.83
C SER A 116 -3.57 -5.29 8.71
N TYR A 117 -4.11 -5.12 7.52
CA TYR A 117 -5.52 -5.29 7.23
C TYR A 117 -5.73 -6.29 6.10
N ASN A 118 -6.43 -7.39 6.40
CA ASN A 118 -6.89 -8.35 5.40
C ASN A 118 -8.21 -7.85 4.81
N TYR A 119 -8.16 -7.34 3.58
CA TYR A 119 -9.35 -6.75 2.96
C TYR A 119 -10.37 -7.79 2.48
N LYS A 120 -9.95 -9.03 2.24
CA LYS A 120 -10.85 -10.13 1.87
C LYS A 120 -11.68 -10.61 3.05
N GLU A 121 -11.07 -10.69 4.22
CA GLU A 121 -11.72 -11.07 5.47
C GLU A 121 -12.33 -9.87 6.22
N ASN A 122 -12.08 -8.66 5.76
CA ASN A 122 -12.46 -7.40 6.42
C ASN A 122 -11.99 -7.34 7.88
N LYS A 123 -10.74 -7.75 8.13
CA LYS A 123 -10.18 -7.92 9.47
C LYS A 123 -8.83 -7.23 9.62
N VAL A 124 -8.64 -6.52 10.73
CA VAL A 124 -7.32 -6.05 11.16
C VAL A 124 -6.60 -7.21 11.85
N ASN A 125 -5.47 -7.65 11.29
CA ASN A 125 -4.66 -8.71 11.88
C ASN A 125 -3.92 -8.19 13.11
N TRP A 126 -3.30 -7.03 12.99
CA TRP A 126 -2.67 -6.30 14.09
C TRP A 126 -2.59 -4.80 13.77
N ALA A 127 -2.47 -3.99 14.82
CA ALA A 127 -2.26 -2.55 14.72
C ALA A 127 -1.42 -2.07 15.88
N LYS A 128 -0.38 -1.28 15.60
CA LYS A 128 0.53 -0.72 16.61
C LYS A 128 0.76 0.77 16.37
N ASN A 129 0.96 1.50 17.47
CA ASN A 129 1.40 2.89 17.44
C ASN A 129 2.86 2.96 17.90
N TYR A 130 3.74 3.39 17.02
CA TYR A 130 5.17 3.55 17.30
C TYR A 130 5.50 4.97 17.79
N LYS A 131 4.48 5.83 17.97
CA LYS A 131 4.54 7.20 18.49
C LYS A 131 5.32 8.20 17.61
N ILE A 132 6.02 7.74 16.60
CA ILE A 132 6.81 8.55 15.68
C ILE A 132 6.21 8.41 14.29
N PRO A 133 5.84 9.49 13.59
CA PRO A 133 5.28 9.46 12.25
C PRO A 133 6.20 8.73 11.26
N PHE A 134 5.60 7.97 10.35
CA PHE A 134 6.32 7.37 9.24
C PHE A 134 6.40 8.35 8.07
N ARG A 135 7.56 8.39 7.41
CA ARG A 135 7.80 9.26 6.24
C ARG A 135 8.09 8.51 4.94
N SER A 136 8.53 7.26 5.04
CA SER A 136 8.86 6.45 3.86
C SER A 136 7.68 5.59 3.41
N ASN A 137 7.73 5.18 2.16
CA ASN A 137 6.95 4.05 1.71
C ASN A 137 7.39 2.79 2.45
N LEU A 138 6.47 1.84 2.60
CA LEU A 138 6.76 0.54 3.18
C LEU A 138 7.45 -0.36 2.16
N LYS A 139 8.31 -1.24 2.64
CA LYS A 139 8.85 -2.35 1.87
C LYS A 139 8.67 -3.65 2.64
N ILE A 140 8.42 -4.73 1.90
CA ILE A 140 8.27 -6.07 2.45
C ILE A 140 9.31 -6.98 1.83
N SER A 141 10.01 -7.74 2.67
CA SER A 141 10.87 -8.83 2.23
C SER A 141 10.77 -9.99 3.20
N LYS A 142 10.46 -11.17 2.70
CA LYS A 142 10.23 -12.38 3.52
C LYS A 142 9.19 -12.09 4.62
N ASN A 143 9.56 -12.28 5.88
CA ASN A 143 8.72 -12.02 7.06
C ASN A 143 8.95 -10.64 7.69
N LYS A 144 9.51 -9.68 6.97
CA LYS A 144 9.87 -8.37 7.53
C LYS A 144 9.20 -7.23 6.77
N ILE A 145 8.88 -6.17 7.51
CA ILE A 145 8.48 -4.89 6.98
C ILE A 145 9.59 -3.89 7.29
N PHE A 146 9.91 -3.05 6.32
CA PHE A 146 10.90 -1.98 6.44
C PHE A 146 10.20 -0.64 6.27
N ALA A 147 10.46 0.28 7.18
CA ALA A 147 9.91 1.64 7.15
C ALA A 147 10.89 2.63 7.77
N ALA A 148 10.95 3.85 7.25
CA ALA A 148 11.67 4.94 7.91
C ALA A 148 10.68 5.91 8.56
N ASN A 149 11.06 6.43 9.72
CA ASN A 149 10.30 7.44 10.44
C ASN A 149 10.89 8.85 10.28
N VAL A 150 10.22 9.87 10.82
CA VAL A 150 10.69 11.27 10.72
C VAL A 150 11.94 11.57 11.56
N ASN A 151 12.32 10.68 12.47
CA ASN A 151 13.55 10.80 13.28
C ASN A 151 14.72 10.06 12.62
N ASN A 152 14.69 9.87 11.31
CA ASN A 152 15.76 9.23 10.54
C ASN A 152 16.16 7.82 11.02
N ASN A 153 15.19 7.06 11.55
CA ASN A 153 15.43 5.67 11.90
C ASN A 153 14.80 4.74 10.86
N LEU A 154 15.57 3.76 10.40
CA LEU A 154 15.03 2.60 9.70
C LEU A 154 14.53 1.58 10.73
N ILE A 155 13.25 1.28 10.67
CA ILE A 155 12.59 0.32 11.54
C ILE A 155 12.33 -0.97 10.76
N ILE A 156 12.79 -2.09 11.32
CA ILE A 156 12.54 -3.43 10.79
C ILE A 156 11.55 -4.12 11.73
N LEU A 157 10.42 -4.54 11.18
CA LEU A 157 9.31 -5.13 11.92
C LEU A 157 9.07 -6.57 11.48
N ASP A 158 8.59 -7.38 12.40
CA ASP A 158 8.01 -8.69 12.09
C ASP A 158 6.66 -8.47 11.36
N LYS A 159 6.51 -9.08 10.21
CA LYS A 159 5.33 -8.90 9.36
C LYS A 159 4.05 -9.47 9.96
N LYS A 160 4.14 -10.54 10.76
CA LYS A 160 2.99 -11.23 11.34
C LYS A 160 2.45 -10.51 12.57
N THR A 161 3.32 -9.91 13.37
CA THR A 161 2.97 -9.37 14.68
C THR A 161 3.11 -7.85 14.78
N GLY A 162 3.82 -7.22 13.84
CA GLY A 162 4.21 -5.81 13.91
C GLY A 162 5.20 -5.51 15.03
N SER A 163 5.88 -6.50 15.59
CA SER A 163 6.89 -6.26 16.63
C SER A 163 8.16 -5.70 16.03
N VAL A 164 8.80 -4.76 16.74
CA VAL A 164 10.09 -4.20 16.32
C VAL A 164 11.15 -5.29 16.47
N LEU A 165 11.81 -5.64 15.37
CA LEU A 165 12.95 -6.56 15.34
C LEU A 165 14.26 -5.80 15.45
N LYS A 166 14.35 -4.65 14.78
CA LYS A 166 15.54 -3.81 14.78
C LYS A 166 15.18 -2.35 14.50
N LEU A 167 15.91 -1.46 15.16
CA LEU A 167 15.89 -0.03 14.88
C LEU A 167 17.31 0.38 14.52
N ILE A 168 17.47 1.03 13.39
CA ILE A 168 18.77 1.44 12.86
C ILE A 168 18.71 2.95 12.66
N PRO A 169 19.43 3.74 13.46
CA PRO A 169 19.62 5.16 13.17
C PRO A 169 20.32 5.32 11.81
N THR A 170 19.89 6.28 11.00
CA THR A 170 20.46 6.57 9.67
C THR A 170 21.23 7.90 9.63
N GLU A 171 21.30 8.60 10.75
CA GLU A 171 22.14 9.79 10.95
C GLU A 171 23.22 9.46 11.98
N GLU A 172 24.41 9.92 11.71
CA GLU A 172 25.51 10.02 12.65
C GLU A 172 25.42 11.35 13.43
#